data_038fd145780e248be9ede405e1ecb347
#
_entry.id   038fd145780e248be9ede405e1ecb347
#
_cell.length_a   1.000
_cell.length_b   1.000
_cell.length_c   1.000
_cell.angle_alpha   90.00
_cell.angle_beta   90.00
_cell.angle_gamma   90.00
#
_symmetry.space_group_name_H-M   'P 1'
#
loop_
_entity.id
_entity.type
_entity.pdbx_description
1 polymer ?
#
loop_
_entity_poly.entity_id
_entity_poly.type
_entity_poly.pdbx_seq_one_letter_code
_entity_poly.pdbx_strand_id
1 'polypeptide(L)'
;MQFRPHGSFDFRIDGLVLRIAVAGSLNQEGLLAYRAMGGSYFAAMAGAPWGVLAVIAEGGFLLDGTREAMIEAIKRQQSSGRCATAVVLLDTVDGRSIFEERLHRFYSETGQAFALFSNEAAAREWLIARVREVSGAGT
;
A
#
# COMPACT_ATOMS: atom_id res chain seq x y z
N MET A 1 -16.81 25.85 8.10
CA MET A 1 -16.96 24.62 7.33
C MET A 1 -15.70 23.79 7.46
N GLN A 2 -15.85 22.57 7.88
CA GLN A 2 -14.69 21.68 8.03
C GLN A 2 -14.47 20.91 6.74
N PHE A 3 -13.28 21.02 6.20
CA PHE A 3 -12.87 20.16 5.11
C PHE A 3 -12.40 18.85 5.70
N ARG A 4 -13.00 17.76 5.22
CA ARG A 4 -12.54 16.43 5.60
C ARG A 4 -11.84 15.81 4.41
N PRO A 5 -10.68 15.19 4.59
CA PRO A 5 -10.08 14.39 3.53
C PRO A 5 -11.08 13.33 3.09
N HIS A 6 -11.17 13.08 1.78
CA HIS A 6 -11.93 11.95 1.29
C HIS A 6 -11.17 10.67 1.58
N GLY A 7 -11.89 9.68 2.06
CA GLY A 7 -11.33 8.41 2.43
C GLY A 7 -10.85 8.37 3.88
N SER A 8 -10.59 7.19 4.35
CA SER A 8 -10.06 6.93 5.68
C SER A 8 -8.92 5.94 5.61
N PHE A 9 -7.99 6.04 6.57
CA PHE A 9 -6.81 5.18 6.63
C PHE A 9 -6.62 4.67 8.04
N ASP A 10 -6.10 3.45 8.14
CA ASP A 10 -5.64 2.90 9.39
C ASP A 10 -4.27 2.27 9.15
N PHE A 11 -3.29 2.64 9.97
CA PHE A 11 -1.93 2.12 9.88
C PHE A 11 -1.64 1.23 11.09
N ARG A 12 -1.03 0.08 10.83
CA ARG A 12 -0.65 -0.84 11.91
C ARG A 12 0.63 -1.56 11.56
N ILE A 13 1.60 -1.51 12.46
CA ILE A 13 2.84 -2.26 12.31
C ILE A 13 2.68 -3.64 12.96
N ASP A 14 3.01 -4.68 12.20
CA ASP A 14 2.96 -6.05 12.65
C ASP A 14 4.23 -6.77 12.16
N GLY A 15 5.27 -6.70 12.97
CA GLY A 15 6.56 -7.29 12.61
C GLY A 15 7.15 -6.69 11.34
N LEU A 16 7.29 -7.52 10.31
CA LEU A 16 7.86 -7.13 9.01
C LEU A 16 6.84 -6.47 8.09
N VAL A 17 5.61 -6.30 8.55
CA VAL A 17 4.50 -5.85 7.71
C VAL A 17 3.94 -4.53 8.25
N LEU A 18 3.78 -3.55 7.37
CA LEU A 18 2.98 -2.38 7.64
C LEU A 18 1.61 -2.57 6.98
N ARG A 19 0.59 -2.74 7.80
CA ARG A 19 -0.79 -2.88 7.33
C ARG A 19 -1.41 -1.49 7.16
N ILE A 20 -1.94 -1.24 5.97
CA ILE A 20 -2.61 0.01 5.66
C ILE A 20 -4.01 -0.32 5.15
N ALA A 21 -5.02 0.02 5.92
CA ALA A 21 -6.40 -0.13 5.50
C ALA A 21 -6.89 1.18 4.91
N VAL A 22 -7.47 1.13 3.72
CA VAL A 22 -7.94 2.30 2.99
C VAL A 22 -9.41 2.09 2.63
N ALA A 23 -10.25 3.08 2.92
CA ALA A 23 -11.64 3.08 2.52
C ALA A 23 -11.98 4.41 1.86
N GLY A 24 -12.79 4.34 0.78
CA GLY A 24 -13.19 5.51 0.03
C GLY A 24 -12.13 6.00 -0.96
N SER A 25 -12.48 7.00 -1.74
CA SER A 25 -11.60 7.58 -2.76
C SER A 25 -10.62 8.57 -2.15
N LEU A 26 -9.38 8.49 -2.60
CA LEU A 26 -8.31 9.36 -2.14
C LEU A 26 -8.20 10.58 -3.05
N ASN A 27 -8.53 11.76 -2.54
CA ASN A 27 -8.29 13.04 -3.24
C ASN A 27 -6.95 13.63 -2.75
N GLN A 28 -6.61 14.85 -3.21
CA GLN A 28 -5.36 15.47 -2.81
C GLN A 28 -5.28 15.72 -1.31
N GLU A 29 -6.38 16.16 -0.70
CA GLU A 29 -6.43 16.35 0.75
C GLU A 29 -6.25 15.03 1.49
N GLY A 30 -6.87 13.97 0.98
CA GLY A 30 -6.69 12.62 1.51
C GLY A 30 -5.25 12.15 1.38
N LEU A 31 -4.58 12.46 0.28
CA LEU A 31 -3.19 12.11 0.09
C LEU A 31 -2.29 12.85 1.08
N LEU A 32 -2.54 14.13 1.35
CA LEU A 32 -1.81 14.89 2.35
C LEU A 32 -2.02 14.31 3.75
N ALA A 33 -3.26 13.96 4.08
CA ALA A 33 -3.57 13.32 5.35
C ALA A 33 -2.88 11.96 5.48
N TYR A 34 -2.88 11.17 4.41
CA TYR A 34 -2.18 9.89 4.35
C TYR A 34 -0.69 10.05 4.63
N ARG A 35 -0.05 11.02 4.01
CA ARG A 35 1.38 11.30 4.24
C ARG A 35 1.65 11.75 5.67
N ALA A 36 0.80 12.63 6.18
CA ALA A 36 0.96 13.14 7.54
C ALA A 36 0.83 12.03 8.57
N MET A 37 -0.16 11.14 8.40
CA MET A 37 -0.38 10.02 9.32
C MET A 37 0.66 8.92 9.14
N GLY A 38 1.03 8.64 7.89
CA GLY A 38 1.89 7.52 7.55
C GLY A 38 3.37 7.73 7.81
N GLY A 39 3.82 8.98 7.84
CA GLY A 39 5.25 9.29 7.91
C GLY A 39 5.99 8.64 9.05
N SER A 40 5.42 8.65 10.26
CA SER A 40 6.03 8.02 11.43
C SER A 40 6.06 6.49 11.31
N TYR A 41 5.04 5.89 10.67
CA TYR A 41 5.01 4.45 10.45
C TYR A 41 6.07 4.03 9.43
N PHE A 42 6.20 4.74 8.33
CA PHE A 42 7.24 4.45 7.34
C PHE A 42 8.63 4.61 7.93
N ALA A 43 8.85 5.64 8.73
CA ALA A 43 10.12 5.85 9.42
C ALA A 43 10.44 4.72 10.39
N ALA A 44 9.43 4.23 11.11
CA ALA A 44 9.60 3.13 12.05
C ALA A 44 9.98 1.82 11.36
N MET A 45 9.54 1.60 10.11
CA MET A 45 9.86 0.40 9.35
C MET A 45 11.23 0.46 8.67
N ALA A 46 11.82 1.63 8.53
CA ALA A 46 13.07 1.82 7.79
C ALA A 46 14.25 1.09 8.43
N GLY A 47 15.20 0.67 7.62
CA GLY A 47 16.46 0.07 8.08
C GLY A 47 16.57 -1.44 7.93
N ALA A 48 15.47 -2.12 7.61
CA ALA A 48 15.43 -3.55 7.33
C ALA A 48 14.37 -3.80 6.25
N PRO A 49 14.40 -4.93 5.55
CA PRO A 49 13.35 -5.24 4.59
C PRO A 49 11.98 -5.34 5.24
N TRP A 50 10.98 -4.76 4.60
CA TRP A 50 9.60 -4.77 5.07
C TRP A 50 8.63 -4.72 3.90
N GLY A 51 7.38 -5.03 4.16
CA GLY A 51 6.35 -5.04 3.14
C GLY A 51 5.09 -4.31 3.57
N VAL A 52 4.28 -3.94 2.59
CA VAL A 52 2.99 -3.29 2.82
C VAL A 52 1.87 -4.26 2.51
N LEU A 53 0.95 -4.38 3.46
CA LEU A 53 -0.32 -5.07 3.28
C LEU A 53 -1.41 -4.00 3.17
N ALA A 54 -1.85 -3.73 1.97
CA ALA A 54 -2.89 -2.73 1.73
C ALA A 54 -4.24 -3.41 1.61
N VAL A 55 -5.16 -3.08 2.50
CA VAL A 55 -6.54 -3.60 2.47
C VAL A 55 -7.44 -2.48 1.98
N ILE A 56 -8.05 -2.66 0.82
CA ILE A 56 -8.83 -1.64 0.15
C ILE A 56 -10.29 -2.02 0.13
N ALA A 57 -11.11 -1.13 0.69
CA ALA A 57 -12.56 -1.25 0.68
C ALA A 57 -13.15 -0.01 0.01
N GLU A 58 -14.29 -0.18 -0.64
CA GLU A 58 -15.07 0.90 -1.26
C GLU A 58 -14.31 1.78 -2.25
N GLY A 59 -14.58 1.58 -3.51
CA GLY A 59 -14.41 2.60 -4.55
C GLY A 59 -13.03 3.02 -4.97
N GLY A 60 -12.02 2.38 -4.55
CA GLY A 60 -10.74 2.69 -5.10
C GLY A 60 -10.02 3.82 -4.42
N PHE A 61 -8.75 3.89 -4.63
CA PHE A 61 -7.93 4.81 -3.88
C PHE A 61 -7.03 5.72 -4.74
N LEU A 62 -7.00 5.51 -6.04
CA LEU A 62 -6.19 6.35 -6.92
C LEU A 62 -7.08 7.23 -7.77
N LEU A 63 -7.07 8.52 -7.48
CA LEU A 63 -7.65 9.52 -8.34
C LEU A 63 -6.58 10.08 -9.27
N ASP A 64 -7.03 10.59 -10.41
CA ASP A 64 -6.13 11.29 -11.32
C ASP A 64 -5.44 12.45 -10.57
N GLY A 65 -4.17 12.63 -10.82
CA GLY A 65 -3.37 13.66 -10.17
C GLY A 65 -2.64 13.22 -8.92
N THR A 66 -2.99 12.05 -8.34
CA THR A 66 -2.28 11.52 -7.17
C THR A 66 -1.30 10.41 -7.53
N ARG A 67 -1.44 9.84 -8.73
CA ARG A 67 -0.70 8.66 -9.17
C ARG A 67 0.82 8.85 -9.12
N GLU A 68 1.32 9.91 -9.71
CA GLU A 68 2.77 10.16 -9.76
C GLU A 68 3.36 10.39 -8.38
N ALA A 69 2.64 11.12 -7.53
CA ALA A 69 3.07 11.35 -6.16
C ALA A 69 3.15 10.06 -5.36
N MET A 70 2.20 9.14 -5.58
CA MET A 70 2.20 7.84 -4.94
C MET A 70 3.36 6.98 -5.42
N ILE A 71 3.64 6.97 -6.73
CA ILE A 71 4.77 6.22 -7.29
C ILE A 71 6.08 6.71 -6.69
N GLU A 72 6.28 8.00 -6.62
CA GLU A 72 7.49 8.57 -6.03
C GLU A 72 7.63 8.24 -4.55
N ALA A 73 6.51 8.28 -3.82
CA ALA A 73 6.50 7.91 -2.41
C ALA A 73 6.92 6.44 -2.22
N ILE A 74 6.40 5.55 -3.06
CA ILE A 74 6.77 4.14 -3.01
C ILE A 74 8.25 3.95 -3.33
N LYS A 75 8.76 4.64 -4.33
CA LYS A 75 10.20 4.56 -4.67
C LYS A 75 11.09 5.04 -3.53
N ARG A 76 10.71 6.10 -2.84
CA ARG A 76 11.44 6.55 -1.65
C ARG A 76 11.40 5.50 -0.54
N GLN A 77 10.25 4.87 -0.34
CA GLN A 77 10.10 3.81 0.67
C GLN A 77 10.92 2.58 0.30
N GLN A 78 11.06 2.27 -0.98
CA GLN A 78 11.94 1.19 -1.42
C GLN A 78 13.39 1.44 -0.98
N SER A 79 13.84 2.68 -1.01
CA SER A 79 15.18 3.05 -0.53
C SER A 79 15.35 2.80 0.97
N SER A 80 14.26 2.77 1.72
CA SER A 80 14.29 2.51 3.17
C SER A 80 13.96 1.08 3.55
N GLY A 81 13.73 0.20 2.55
CA GLY A 81 13.54 -1.23 2.79
C GLY A 81 12.22 -1.84 2.31
N ARG A 82 11.27 -1.04 1.85
CA ARG A 82 10.01 -1.58 1.31
C ARG A 82 10.31 -2.42 0.07
N CYS A 83 10.03 -3.72 0.14
CA CYS A 83 10.42 -4.64 -0.94
C CYS A 83 9.25 -5.33 -1.62
N ALA A 84 8.05 -5.30 -1.04
CA ALA A 84 6.89 -5.97 -1.60
C ALA A 84 5.59 -5.36 -1.12
N THR A 85 4.55 -5.48 -1.94
CA THR A 85 3.20 -5.03 -1.57
C THR A 85 2.19 -6.11 -1.93
N ALA A 86 1.37 -6.50 -0.95
CA ALA A 86 0.20 -7.33 -1.17
C ALA A 86 -1.04 -6.45 -1.03
N VAL A 87 -1.93 -6.49 -2.01
CA VAL A 87 -3.16 -5.71 -1.99
C VAL A 87 -4.34 -6.66 -1.85
N VAL A 88 -5.19 -6.41 -0.87
CA VAL A 88 -6.44 -7.13 -0.66
C VAL A 88 -7.57 -6.22 -1.13
N LEU A 89 -8.30 -6.67 -2.15
CA LEU A 89 -9.50 -5.98 -2.61
C LEU A 89 -10.70 -6.69 -2.02
N LEU A 90 -11.45 -5.98 -1.19
CA LEU A 90 -12.64 -6.53 -0.59
C LEU A 90 -13.78 -6.61 -1.62
N ASP A 91 -14.74 -7.50 -1.39
CA ASP A 91 -15.86 -7.75 -2.31
C ASP A 91 -16.74 -6.51 -2.54
N THR A 92 -16.65 -5.53 -1.64
CA THR A 92 -17.40 -4.28 -1.74
C THR A 92 -16.80 -3.29 -2.75
N VAL A 93 -15.68 -3.61 -3.38
CA VAL A 93 -15.04 -2.72 -4.35
C VAL A 93 -15.75 -2.83 -5.70
N ASP A 94 -16.41 -1.74 -6.10
CA ASP A 94 -17.06 -1.65 -7.41
C ASP A 94 -16.00 -1.55 -8.52
N GLY A 95 -16.31 -2.15 -9.67
CA GLY A 95 -15.41 -2.10 -10.81
C GLY A 95 -14.08 -2.83 -10.58
N ARG A 96 -14.14 -3.91 -9.82
CA ARG A 96 -12.96 -4.65 -9.36
C ARG A 96 -11.97 -5.00 -10.48
N SER A 97 -12.44 -5.49 -11.61
CA SER A 97 -11.53 -5.91 -12.69
C SER A 97 -10.77 -4.73 -13.30
N ILE A 98 -11.42 -3.58 -13.45
CA ILE A 98 -10.77 -2.36 -13.93
C ILE A 98 -9.75 -1.88 -12.90
N PHE A 99 -10.10 -1.95 -11.65
CA PHE A 99 -9.26 -1.54 -10.54
C PHE A 99 -8.00 -2.43 -10.45
N GLU A 100 -8.18 -3.74 -10.61
CA GLU A 100 -7.06 -4.69 -10.63
C GLU A 100 -6.08 -4.37 -11.74
N GLU A 101 -6.58 -4.09 -12.94
CA GLU A 101 -5.74 -3.72 -14.08
C GLU A 101 -4.94 -2.46 -13.81
N ARG A 102 -5.59 -1.45 -13.22
CA ARG A 102 -4.91 -0.20 -12.86
C ARG A 102 -3.82 -0.42 -11.82
N LEU A 103 -4.07 -1.28 -10.83
CA LEU A 103 -3.08 -1.60 -9.82
C LEU A 103 -1.88 -2.33 -10.42
N HIS A 104 -2.11 -3.30 -11.30
CA HIS A 104 -1.00 -3.98 -11.97
C HIS A 104 -0.15 -3.01 -12.77
N ARG A 105 -0.78 -2.11 -13.50
CA ARG A 105 -0.07 -1.08 -14.26
C ARG A 105 0.70 -0.13 -13.36
N PHE A 106 0.08 0.28 -12.26
CA PHE A 106 0.68 1.17 -11.29
C PHE A 106 1.93 0.56 -10.66
N TYR A 107 1.83 -0.68 -10.17
CA TYR A 107 2.97 -1.33 -9.52
C TYR A 107 4.06 -1.78 -10.49
N SER A 108 3.71 -2.02 -11.75
CA SER A 108 4.74 -2.31 -12.76
C SER A 108 5.72 -1.15 -12.93
N GLU A 109 5.25 0.08 -12.72
CA GLU A 109 6.11 1.27 -12.80
C GLU A 109 7.04 1.42 -11.60
N THR A 110 6.68 0.83 -10.47
CA THR A 110 7.55 0.88 -9.28
C THR A 110 8.65 -0.18 -9.30
N GLY A 111 8.48 -1.21 -10.12
CA GLY A 111 9.41 -2.34 -10.13
C GLY A 111 9.34 -3.22 -8.89
N GLN A 112 8.36 -3.01 -8.02
CA GLN A 112 8.23 -3.73 -6.77
C GLN A 112 7.47 -5.04 -6.95
N ALA A 113 7.82 -6.08 -6.17
CA ALA A 113 7.04 -7.30 -6.09
C ALA A 113 5.63 -6.97 -5.58
N PHE A 114 4.62 -7.42 -6.32
CA PHE A 114 3.24 -7.03 -6.06
C PHE A 114 2.31 -8.19 -6.40
N ALA A 115 1.30 -8.40 -5.57
CA ALA A 115 0.25 -9.38 -5.84
C ALA A 115 -1.09 -8.93 -5.27
N LEU A 116 -2.16 -9.38 -5.92
CA LEU A 116 -3.54 -9.10 -5.54
C LEU A 116 -4.17 -10.32 -4.88
N PHE A 117 -4.97 -10.07 -3.86
CA PHE A 117 -5.65 -11.11 -3.10
C PHE A 117 -7.08 -10.69 -2.77
N SER A 118 -7.94 -11.66 -2.53
CA SER A 118 -9.28 -11.44 -1.97
C SER A 118 -9.35 -11.80 -0.49
N ASN A 119 -8.28 -12.36 0.05
CA ASN A 119 -8.21 -12.87 1.42
C ASN A 119 -6.97 -12.30 2.10
N GLU A 120 -7.15 -11.65 3.24
CA GLU A 120 -6.07 -11.00 3.96
C GLU A 120 -5.03 -12.00 4.49
N ALA A 121 -5.45 -13.15 4.96
CA ALA A 121 -4.53 -14.17 5.49
C ALA A 121 -3.57 -14.67 4.41
N ALA A 122 -4.09 -14.96 3.22
CA ALA A 122 -3.26 -15.38 2.08
C ALA A 122 -2.31 -14.27 1.64
N ALA A 123 -2.78 -13.04 1.62
CA ALA A 123 -1.96 -11.88 1.29
C ALA A 123 -0.79 -11.71 2.26
N ARG A 124 -1.07 -11.85 3.54
CA ARG A 124 -0.06 -11.75 4.60
C ARG A 124 1.00 -12.84 4.47
N GLU A 125 0.59 -14.07 4.24
CA GLU A 125 1.54 -15.18 4.06
C GLU A 125 2.48 -14.94 2.88
N TRP A 126 1.92 -14.54 1.74
CA TRP A 126 2.72 -14.22 0.56
C TRP A 126 3.71 -13.10 0.85
N LEU A 127 3.23 -12.04 1.49
CA LEU A 127 4.03 -10.85 1.78
C LEU A 127 5.19 -11.18 2.72
N ILE A 128 4.92 -11.90 3.80
CA ILE A 128 5.94 -12.30 4.76
C ILE A 128 7.01 -13.15 4.07
N ALA A 129 6.59 -14.08 3.22
CA ALA A 129 7.53 -14.91 2.46
C ALA A 129 8.44 -14.06 1.56
N ARG A 130 7.87 -13.06 0.88
CA ARG A 130 8.66 -12.16 0.03
C ARG A 130 9.67 -11.35 0.84
N VAL A 131 9.25 -10.79 1.97
CA VAL A 131 10.13 -10.01 2.83
C VAL A 131 11.26 -10.88 3.38
N ARG A 132 10.95 -12.10 3.79
CA ARG A 132 11.97 -13.03 4.30
C ARG A 132 12.98 -13.45 3.24
N GLU A 133 12.54 -13.60 2.00
CA GLU A 133 13.44 -13.88 0.89
C GLU A 133 14.49 -12.77 0.73
N VAL A 134 14.08 -11.53 0.80
CA VAL A 134 14.99 -10.40 0.72
C VAL A 134 15.90 -10.35 1.94
N SER A 135 15.37 -10.55 3.14
CA SER A 135 16.16 -10.58 4.38
C SER A 135 17.19 -11.71 4.37
N GLY A 136 16.79 -12.88 3.87
CA GLY A 136 17.67 -14.07 3.81
C GLY A 136 18.70 -14.00 2.70
N ALA A 137 18.48 -13.21 1.67
CA ALA A 137 19.38 -13.14 0.51
C ALA A 137 20.76 -12.58 0.84
N GLY A 138 20.89 -11.90 1.98
CA GLY A 138 22.15 -11.34 2.43
C GLY A 138 22.93 -12.27 3.39
N THR A 139 22.38 -13.44 3.69
CA THR A 139 23.06 -14.40 4.58
C THR A 139 23.77 -15.53 3.79
#